data_f180f81fa1f0a8a55ab56a7660dd2f63
#
_entry.id   f180f81fa1f0a8a55ab56a7660dd2f63
#
_cell.length_a   1.000
_cell.length_b   1.000
_cell.length_c   1.000
_cell.angle_alpha   90.00
_cell.angle_beta   90.00
_cell.angle_gamma   90.00
#
_symmetry.space_group_name_H-M   'P 1'
#
loop_
_entity.id
_entity.type
_entity.pdbx_description
1 polymer ?
#
loop_
_entity_poly.entity_id
_entity_poly.type
_entity_poly.pdbx_seq_one_letter_code
_entity_poly.pdbx_strand_id
1 'polypeptide(L)'
;MTAKNDEPCILKIGMPKGSLQEATFDLFQKAGFRVSVDRRSYFPYMNDPELKGRMLRAQEIARYVEAGDLDCGLTGHDWTMENNAKVKEVADLRYAKSSFALVRWVLAVPEASSIKSVKD
;
A
#
# COMPACT_ATOMS: atom_id res chain seq x y z
N MET A 1 -30.20 -15.91 -21.59
CA MET A 1 -28.76 -15.86 -21.88
C MET A 1 -28.25 -14.50 -21.52
N THR A 2 -27.52 -14.44 -20.42
CA THR A 2 -26.93 -13.20 -19.99
C THR A 2 -25.83 -12.83 -20.97
N ALA A 3 -25.95 -11.66 -21.57
CA ALA A 3 -24.83 -11.07 -22.28
C ALA A 3 -23.64 -11.08 -21.33
N LYS A 4 -22.58 -11.78 -21.69
CA LYS A 4 -21.31 -11.61 -21.00
C LYS A 4 -20.98 -10.13 -21.12
N ASN A 5 -20.89 -9.44 -20.00
CA ASN A 5 -20.34 -8.11 -20.00
C ASN A 5 -18.95 -8.21 -20.59
N ASP A 6 -18.78 -7.69 -21.80
CA ASP A 6 -17.46 -7.54 -22.42
C ASP A 6 -16.64 -6.42 -21.73
N GLU A 7 -17.07 -6.00 -20.55
CA GLU A 7 -16.32 -5.06 -19.75
C GLU A 7 -15.03 -5.73 -19.29
N PRO A 8 -13.87 -5.12 -19.55
CA PRO A 8 -12.60 -5.66 -19.08
C PRO A 8 -12.62 -5.77 -17.56
N CYS A 9 -12.18 -6.90 -17.05
CA CYS A 9 -11.98 -7.08 -15.63
C CYS A 9 -10.81 -6.16 -15.22
N ILE A 10 -11.11 -5.13 -14.45
CA ILE A 10 -10.12 -4.16 -13.99
C ILE A 10 -9.78 -4.46 -12.54
N LEU A 11 -8.49 -4.64 -12.27
CA LEU A 11 -7.97 -4.80 -10.92
C LEU A 11 -7.60 -3.43 -10.37
N LYS A 12 -8.24 -3.03 -9.28
CA LYS A 12 -7.96 -1.77 -8.58
C LYS A 12 -6.89 -2.00 -7.53
N ILE A 13 -5.74 -1.35 -7.70
CA ILE A 13 -4.56 -1.55 -6.84
C ILE A 13 -4.25 -0.27 -6.07
N GLY A 14 -4.22 -0.35 -4.75
CA GLY A 14 -3.71 0.71 -3.90
C GLY A 14 -2.19 0.72 -3.87
N MET A 15 -1.60 1.88 -4.15
CA MET A 15 -0.15 2.08 -4.16
C MET A 15 0.24 3.10 -3.10
N PRO A 16 1.30 2.84 -2.32
CA PRO A 16 1.66 3.74 -1.24
C PRO A 16 2.33 5.00 -1.75
N LYS A 17 1.85 6.14 -1.26
CA LYS A 17 2.52 7.43 -1.42
C LYS A 17 3.67 7.55 -0.42
N GLY A 18 4.54 8.51 -0.65
CA GLY A 18 5.60 8.86 0.28
C GLY A 18 6.85 8.01 0.09
N SER A 19 7.43 7.56 1.18
CA SER A 19 8.75 6.90 1.16
C SER A 19 8.80 5.59 0.38
N LEU A 20 7.67 4.92 0.20
CA LEU A 20 7.60 3.65 -0.54
C LEU A 20 7.25 3.81 -2.02
N GLN A 21 6.91 5.01 -2.46
CA GLN A 21 6.38 5.22 -3.81
C GLN A 21 7.37 4.83 -4.90
N GLU A 22 8.59 5.35 -4.84
CA GLU A 22 9.60 5.06 -5.87
C GLU A 22 9.97 3.59 -5.90
N ALA A 23 10.18 2.99 -4.75
CA ALA A 23 10.52 1.56 -4.65
C ALA A 23 9.39 0.69 -5.18
N THR A 24 8.14 1.08 -4.95
CA THR A 24 6.97 0.38 -5.48
C THR A 24 6.93 0.46 -7.01
N PHE A 25 7.14 1.65 -7.57
CA PHE A 25 7.15 1.84 -9.02
C PHE A 25 8.30 1.05 -9.68
N ASP A 26 9.47 1.03 -9.05
CA ASP A 26 10.61 0.24 -9.51
C ASP A 26 10.29 -1.26 -9.51
N LEU A 27 9.59 -1.74 -8.50
CA LEU A 27 9.16 -3.13 -8.41
C LEU A 27 8.22 -3.49 -9.57
N PHE A 28 7.24 -2.63 -9.86
CA PHE A 28 6.35 -2.81 -11.00
C PHE A 28 7.12 -2.81 -12.33
N GLN A 29 8.07 -1.91 -12.48
CA GLN A 29 8.90 -1.85 -13.68
C GLN A 29 9.70 -3.13 -13.89
N LYS A 30 10.28 -3.68 -12.83
CA LYS A 30 10.98 -4.97 -12.88
C LYS A 30 10.06 -6.12 -13.26
N ALA A 31 8.78 -6.02 -12.92
CA ALA A 31 7.78 -7.01 -13.29
C ALA A 31 7.22 -6.80 -14.71
N GLY A 32 7.66 -5.77 -15.42
CA GLY A 32 7.21 -5.48 -16.79
C GLY A 32 6.10 -4.45 -16.91
N PHE A 33 5.72 -3.79 -15.80
CA PHE A 33 4.67 -2.77 -15.80
C PHE A 33 5.28 -1.39 -15.61
N ARG A 34 4.90 -0.45 -16.46
CA ARG A 34 5.30 0.95 -16.28
C ARG A 34 4.22 1.70 -15.52
N VAL A 35 4.63 2.36 -14.46
CA VAL A 35 3.76 3.16 -13.62
C VAL A 35 4.34 4.54 -13.49
N SER A 36 3.53 5.56 -13.70
CA SER A 36 3.93 6.95 -13.49
C SER A 36 2.75 7.74 -12.93
N VAL A 37 3.05 8.78 -12.17
CA VAL A 37 2.01 9.62 -11.59
C VAL A 37 2.47 11.08 -11.59
N ASP A 38 1.55 11.96 -11.94
CA ASP A 38 1.77 13.40 -11.81
C ASP A 38 1.78 13.80 -10.33
N ARG A 39 2.59 14.80 -10.02
CA ARG A 39 2.90 15.23 -8.65
C ARG A 39 1.67 15.48 -7.76
N ARG A 40 0.56 15.93 -8.38
CA ARG A 40 -0.69 16.26 -7.68
C ARG A 40 -1.81 15.26 -7.90
N SER A 41 -1.54 14.22 -8.67
CA SER A 41 -2.55 13.21 -8.99
C SER A 41 -2.54 12.05 -8.00
N TYR A 42 -3.71 11.49 -7.76
CA TYR A 42 -3.89 10.24 -7.02
C TYR A 42 -4.10 9.06 -7.96
N PHE A 43 -4.09 9.29 -9.27
CA PHE A 43 -4.37 8.29 -10.29
C PHE A 43 -3.13 8.09 -11.15
N PRO A 44 -2.31 7.07 -10.87
CA PRO A 44 -1.15 6.78 -11.68
C PRO A 44 -1.55 6.24 -13.05
N TYR A 45 -0.73 6.55 -14.04
CA TYR A 45 -0.80 5.90 -15.34
C TYR A 45 -0.17 4.51 -15.23
N MET A 46 -0.84 3.51 -15.79
CA MET A 46 -0.31 2.15 -15.90
C MET A 46 -0.45 1.69 -17.35
N ASN A 47 0.57 1.03 -17.87
CA ASN A 47 0.60 0.59 -19.28
C ASN A 47 -0.19 -0.70 -19.53
N ASP A 48 -1.02 -1.11 -18.60
CA ASP A 48 -1.89 -2.27 -18.74
C ASP A 48 -3.35 -1.84 -18.51
N PRO A 49 -4.24 -2.05 -19.50
CA PRO A 49 -5.64 -1.63 -19.37
C PRO A 49 -6.44 -2.41 -18.33
N GLU A 50 -5.94 -3.55 -17.87
CA GLU A 50 -6.58 -4.35 -16.81
C GLU A 50 -6.23 -3.87 -15.41
N LEU A 51 -5.30 -2.90 -15.29
CA LEU A 51 -4.85 -2.37 -14.01
C LEU A 51 -5.27 -0.92 -13.84
N LYS A 52 -5.78 -0.61 -12.69
CA LYS A 52 -6.12 0.76 -12.28
C LYS A 52 -5.53 1.04 -10.91
N GLY A 53 -4.53 1.91 -10.89
CA GLY A 53 -3.87 2.29 -9.66
C GLY A 53 -4.55 3.44 -8.94
N ARG A 54 -4.37 3.51 -7.64
CA ARG A 54 -4.75 4.65 -6.82
C ARG A 54 -3.67 4.90 -5.79
N MET A 55 -3.20 6.13 -5.73
CA MET A 55 -2.20 6.53 -4.75
C MET A 55 -2.88 6.83 -3.42
N LEU A 56 -2.43 6.19 -2.37
CA LEU A 56 -2.94 6.36 -1.01
C LEU A 56 -1.77 6.32 -0.02
N ARG A 57 -2.00 6.84 1.17
CA ARG A 57 -1.05 6.65 2.25
C ARG A 57 -1.01 5.17 2.64
N ALA A 58 0.19 4.65 2.90
CA ALA A 58 0.36 3.24 3.26
C ALA A 58 -0.52 2.83 4.44
N GLN A 59 -0.69 3.72 5.42
CA GLN A 59 -1.52 3.46 6.60
C GLN A 59 -3.01 3.30 6.32
N GLU A 60 -3.49 3.72 5.15
CA GLU A 60 -4.91 3.68 4.79
C GLU A 60 -5.27 2.53 3.86
N ILE A 61 -4.30 1.97 3.15
CA ILE A 61 -4.55 1.02 2.05
C ILE A 61 -5.32 -0.21 2.53
N ALA A 62 -4.91 -0.83 3.64
CA ALA A 62 -5.56 -2.04 4.13
C ALA A 62 -7.05 -1.81 4.45
N ARG A 63 -7.41 -0.64 4.96
CA ARG A 63 -8.81 -0.28 5.24
C ARG A 63 -9.64 -0.18 3.97
N TYR A 64 -9.07 0.39 2.91
CA TYR A 64 -9.77 0.50 1.62
C TYR A 64 -9.93 -0.86 0.94
N VAL A 65 -8.97 -1.76 1.11
CA VAL A 65 -9.10 -3.14 0.62
C VAL A 65 -10.18 -3.88 1.40
N GLU A 66 -10.18 -3.77 2.72
CA GLU A 66 -11.21 -4.39 3.57
C GLU A 66 -12.61 -3.89 3.22
N ALA A 67 -12.76 -2.60 2.96
CA ALA A 67 -14.03 -1.98 2.60
C ALA A 67 -14.51 -2.31 1.18
N GLY A 68 -13.66 -2.89 0.34
CA GLY A 68 -14.00 -3.24 -1.04
C GLY A 68 -13.80 -2.11 -2.05
N ASP A 69 -13.27 -0.97 -1.62
CA ASP A 69 -12.97 0.15 -2.53
C ASP A 69 -11.77 -0.14 -3.43
N LEU A 70 -10.88 -0.99 -2.96
CA LEU A 70 -9.74 -1.53 -3.71
C LEU A 70 -9.80 -3.05 -3.69
N ASP A 71 -9.33 -3.66 -4.76
CA ASP A 71 -9.23 -5.13 -4.85
C ASP A 71 -8.00 -5.66 -4.12
N CYS A 72 -6.91 -4.92 -4.18
CA CYS A 72 -5.67 -5.23 -3.49
C CYS A 72 -4.83 -3.97 -3.28
N GLY A 73 -3.71 -4.10 -2.60
CA GLY A 73 -2.80 -2.99 -2.40
C GLY A 73 -1.47 -3.43 -1.82
N LEU A 74 -0.52 -2.53 -1.84
CA LEU A 74 0.79 -2.71 -1.23
C LEU A 74 0.90 -1.81 -0.01
N THR A 75 1.18 -2.41 1.13
CA THR A 75 1.30 -1.66 2.39
C THR A 75 2.23 -2.41 3.34
N GLY A 76 2.63 -1.76 4.41
CA GLY A 76 3.39 -2.42 5.47
C GLY A 76 2.52 -3.40 6.25
N HIS A 77 3.08 -4.53 6.60
CA HIS A 77 2.41 -5.50 7.48
C HIS A 77 2.02 -4.85 8.82
N ASP A 78 2.84 -3.94 9.32
CA ASP A 78 2.59 -3.16 10.53
C ASP A 78 1.28 -2.36 10.45
N TRP A 79 0.99 -1.74 9.30
CA TRP A 79 -0.26 -1.01 9.11
C TRP A 79 -1.49 -1.92 9.03
N THR A 80 -1.34 -3.12 8.46
CA THR A 80 -2.40 -4.12 8.46
C THR A 80 -2.75 -4.55 9.89
N MET A 81 -1.74 -4.75 10.72
CA MET A 81 -1.90 -5.09 12.13
C MET A 81 -2.50 -3.93 12.92
N GLU A 82 -2.00 -2.71 12.74
CA GLU A 82 -2.48 -1.53 13.45
C GLU A 82 -3.96 -1.25 13.18
N ASN A 83 -4.39 -1.42 11.94
CA ASN A 83 -5.77 -1.22 11.55
C ASN A 83 -6.68 -2.41 11.89
N ASN A 84 -6.11 -3.51 12.37
CA ASN A 84 -6.83 -4.77 12.56
C ASN A 84 -7.67 -5.13 11.34
N ALA A 85 -7.09 -4.93 10.16
CA ALA A 85 -7.79 -5.08 8.90
C ALA A 85 -7.99 -6.56 8.56
N LYS A 86 -9.20 -6.91 8.16
CA LYS A 86 -9.55 -8.25 7.71
C LYS A 86 -9.22 -8.39 6.22
N VAL A 87 -7.95 -8.59 5.93
CA VAL A 87 -7.43 -8.75 4.58
C VAL A 87 -6.55 -9.99 4.52
N LYS A 88 -6.42 -10.55 3.32
CA LYS A 88 -5.52 -11.67 3.09
C LYS A 88 -4.18 -11.15 2.61
N GLU A 89 -3.11 -11.56 3.27
CA GLU A 89 -1.76 -11.31 2.79
C GLU A 89 -1.42 -12.34 1.69
N VAL A 90 -1.22 -11.82 0.48
CA VAL A 90 -1.00 -12.65 -0.72
C VAL A 90 0.47 -12.92 -0.93
N ALA A 91 1.33 -11.95 -0.62
CA ALA A 91 2.77 -12.05 -0.78
C ALA A 91 3.48 -11.13 0.20
N ASP A 92 4.63 -11.57 0.68
CA ASP A 92 5.55 -10.76 1.47
C ASP A 92 6.61 -10.19 0.53
N LEU A 93 6.51 -8.89 0.26
CA LEU A 93 7.40 -8.20 -0.66
C LEU A 93 8.47 -7.44 0.12
N ARG A 94 9.73 -7.73 -0.14
CA ARG A 94 10.87 -7.09 0.52
C ARG A 94 11.64 -6.24 -0.48
N TYR A 95 11.21 -4.99 -0.66
CA TYR A 95 11.77 -4.15 -1.71
C TYR A 95 12.12 -2.72 -1.28
N ALA A 96 11.63 -2.30 -0.13
CA ALA A 96 11.45 -0.88 0.11
C ALA A 96 12.66 -0.13 0.63
N LYS A 97 13.70 -0.80 1.10
CA LYS A 97 14.87 -0.11 1.66
C LYS A 97 16.14 -0.87 1.35
N SER A 98 17.24 -0.11 1.23
CA SER A 98 18.57 -0.63 1.03
C SER A 98 19.08 -1.47 2.22
N SER A 99 18.46 -1.36 3.38
CA SER A 99 18.75 -2.18 4.54
C SER A 99 17.57 -3.10 4.84
N PHE A 100 17.86 -4.36 5.14
CA PHE A 100 16.87 -5.32 5.61
C PHE A 100 16.50 -5.11 7.08
N ALA A 101 16.71 -3.90 7.61
CA ALA A 101 16.41 -3.58 8.99
C ALA A 101 14.90 -3.70 9.28
N LEU A 102 14.58 -4.33 10.38
CA LEU A 102 13.22 -4.43 10.86
C LEU A 102 12.69 -3.04 11.23
N VAL A 103 11.45 -2.77 10.87
CA VAL A 103 10.76 -1.58 11.34
C VAL A 103 10.40 -1.78 12.82
N ARG A 104 10.70 -0.78 13.64
CA ARG A 104 10.37 -0.78 15.06
C ARG A 104 9.33 0.29 15.35
N TRP A 105 8.27 -0.11 16.01
CA TRP A 105 7.32 0.83 16.59
C TRP A 105 7.79 1.16 18.01
N VAL A 106 7.84 2.43 18.32
CA VAL A 106 8.31 2.90 19.62
C VAL A 106 7.27 3.83 20.25
N LEU A 107 7.11 3.72 21.55
CA LEU A 107 6.39 4.72 22.32
C LEU A 107 7.33 5.88 22.59
N ALA A 108 6.99 7.05 22.08
CA ALA A 108 7.80 8.25 22.27
C ALA A 108 7.08 9.21 23.22
N VAL A 109 7.82 9.75 24.16
CA VAL A 109 7.32 10.77 25.08
C VAL A 109 8.33 11.91 25.13
N PRO A 110 7.91 13.14 25.55
CA PRO A 110 8.88 14.21 25.77
C PRO A 110 9.93 13.81 26.81
N GLU A 111 11.16 14.28 26.61
CA GLU A 111 12.28 13.93 27.50
C GLU A 111 11.98 14.23 28.96
N ALA A 112 11.25 15.31 29.24
CA ALA A 112 10.87 15.73 30.60
C ALA A 112 9.68 14.95 31.16
N SER A 113 9.10 14.01 30.41
CA SER A 113 7.96 13.24 30.86
C SER A 113 8.32 12.26 31.96
N SER A 114 7.39 12.09 32.91
CA SER A 114 7.53 11.08 33.96
C SER A 114 7.11 9.68 33.51
N ILE A 115 6.53 9.56 32.31
CA ILE A 115 6.10 8.28 31.77
C ILE A 115 7.32 7.43 31.42
N LYS A 116 7.38 6.20 31.95
CA LYS A 116 8.48 5.26 31.74
C LYS A 116 8.06 4.00 30.99
N SER A 117 6.79 3.67 30.96
CA SER A 117 6.25 2.49 30.30
C SER A 117 4.83 2.70 29.84
N VAL A 118 4.33 1.74 29.05
CA VAL A 118 2.93 1.73 28.61
C VAL A 118 1.93 1.54 29.73
N LYS A 119 2.41 1.18 30.92
CA LYS A 119 1.55 0.98 32.11
C LYS A 119 1.37 2.25 32.94
N ASP A 120 2.12 3.28 32.64
CA ASP A 120 2.04 4.57 33.31
C ASP A 120 0.92 5.41 32.71
#